data_ecaea81f90d78d6f53d7eb417bee9cf5
#
_entry.id   ecaea81f90d78d6f53d7eb417bee9cf5
#
_cell.length_a   1.000
_cell.length_b   1.000
_cell.length_c   1.000
_cell.angle_alpha   90.00
_cell.angle_beta   90.00
_cell.angle_gamma   90.00
#
_symmetry.space_group_name_H-M   'P 1'
#
loop_
_entity.id
_entity.type
_entity.pdbx_description
1 polymer ?
#
loop_
_entity_poly.entity_id
_entity_poly.type
_entity_poly.pdbx_seq_one_letter_code
_entity_poly.pdbx_strand_id
1 'polypeptide(L)'
;DPAVHSIVLAVDSPGGTVDGTQALASQVRAAREAKPVVTLASGAMASAAYWIGSAATAAYIADSTTQVGSIGVVATHTDVSAAEAAKGIKTTEIVAGKFKRVASQYGPLTEAGRQTIQEQVDYTYSLFVEAVAANRGVSADDVLSRMADGRTFIGRQATKTLSPLAATLYASLIGALLPAVRDA
;
A
#
# COMPACT_ATOMS: atom_id res chain seq x y z
N ASP A 1 -6.02 25.46 7.16
CA ASP A 1 -5.65 26.39 8.24
C ASP A 1 -4.31 27.04 7.91
N PRO A 2 -4.22 28.38 7.81
CA PRO A 2 -2.95 29.10 7.54
C PRO A 2 -1.90 28.93 8.64
N ALA A 3 -2.28 28.63 9.87
CA ALA A 3 -1.35 28.41 10.98
C ALA A 3 -0.61 27.06 10.92
N VAL A 4 -1.06 26.15 10.05
CA VAL A 4 -0.37 24.87 9.81
C VAL A 4 0.60 25.04 8.66
N HIS A 5 1.90 25.02 8.92
CA HIS A 5 2.94 25.23 7.91
C HIS A 5 3.40 23.94 7.24
N SER A 6 3.32 22.80 7.92
CA SER A 6 3.66 21.47 7.38
C SER A 6 2.84 20.38 8.03
N ILE A 7 2.80 19.21 7.40
CA ILE A 7 2.06 18.04 7.88
C ILE A 7 3.04 16.87 8.00
N VAL A 8 3.02 16.19 9.15
CA VAL A 8 3.78 14.94 9.35
C VAL A 8 2.80 13.79 9.48
N LEU A 9 2.95 12.82 8.58
CA LEU A 9 2.24 11.53 8.64
C LEU A 9 3.12 10.54 9.39
N ALA A 10 2.82 10.27 10.65
CA ALA A 10 3.45 9.20 11.40
C ALA A 10 2.79 7.87 11.02
N VAL A 11 3.56 6.95 10.44
CA VAL A 11 3.05 5.70 9.89
C VAL A 11 3.73 4.51 10.57
N ASP A 12 2.91 3.67 11.20
CA ASP A 12 3.26 2.32 11.65
C ASP A 12 2.12 1.38 11.28
N SER A 13 2.21 0.78 10.08
CA SER A 13 1.14 -0.03 9.52
C SER A 13 1.66 -1.02 8.48
N PRO A 14 1.23 -2.29 8.54
CA PRO A 14 1.54 -3.29 7.53
C PRO A 14 0.74 -3.12 6.23
N GLY A 15 -0.20 -2.19 6.19
CA GLY A 15 -1.16 -2.02 5.11
C GLY A 15 -2.57 -2.39 5.53
N GLY A 16 -3.38 -2.83 4.57
CA GLY A 16 -4.78 -3.16 4.82
C GLY A 16 -5.58 -3.36 3.52
N THR A 17 -6.87 -3.09 3.58
CA THR A 17 -7.76 -3.23 2.43
C THR A 17 -7.47 -2.21 1.35
N VAL A 18 -7.84 -2.55 0.11
CA VAL A 18 -7.70 -1.65 -1.05
C VAL A 18 -8.68 -0.48 -0.97
N ASP A 19 -9.88 -0.74 -0.40
CA ASP A 19 -10.94 0.24 -0.34
C ASP A 19 -10.50 1.54 0.37
N GLY A 20 -10.68 2.67 -0.32
CA GLY A 20 -10.31 4.00 0.19
C GLY A 20 -8.82 4.34 0.11
N THR A 21 -7.93 3.37 -0.13
CA THR A 21 -6.47 3.59 -0.16
C THR A 21 -6.07 4.59 -1.23
N GLN A 22 -6.54 4.42 -2.47
CA GLN A 22 -6.25 5.33 -3.56
C GLN A 22 -6.81 6.74 -3.29
N ALA A 23 -8.02 6.83 -2.75
CA ALA A 23 -8.64 8.11 -2.42
C ALA A 23 -7.83 8.86 -1.35
N LEU A 24 -7.39 8.15 -0.29
CA LEU A 24 -6.57 8.76 0.75
C LEU A 24 -5.18 9.16 0.22
N ALA A 25 -4.53 8.33 -0.59
CA ALA A 25 -3.27 8.69 -1.23
C ALA A 25 -3.40 9.95 -2.10
N SER A 26 -4.52 10.08 -2.82
CA SER A 26 -4.83 11.28 -3.62
C SER A 26 -5.01 12.52 -2.75
N GLN A 27 -5.62 12.40 -1.56
CA GLN A 27 -5.72 13.50 -0.62
C GLN A 27 -4.36 13.95 -0.07
N VAL A 28 -3.47 13.00 0.24
CA VAL A 28 -2.09 13.29 0.65
C VAL A 28 -1.36 14.03 -0.47
N ARG A 29 -1.51 13.56 -1.71
CA ARG A 29 -0.92 14.20 -2.88
C ARG A 29 -1.46 15.62 -3.09
N ALA A 30 -2.75 15.83 -2.96
CA ALA A 30 -3.34 17.17 -3.05
C ALA A 30 -2.85 18.09 -1.91
N ALA A 31 -2.71 17.56 -0.70
CA ALA A 31 -2.21 18.33 0.43
C ALA A 31 -0.77 18.82 0.23
N ARG A 32 0.11 17.99 -0.39
CA ARG A 32 1.51 18.39 -0.64
C ARG A 32 1.68 19.53 -1.65
N GLU A 33 0.69 19.75 -2.51
CA GLU A 33 0.68 20.90 -3.42
C GLU A 33 0.42 22.24 -2.66
N ALA A 34 -0.25 22.14 -1.51
CA ALA A 34 -0.55 23.30 -0.69
C ALA A 34 0.49 23.55 0.42
N LYS A 35 1.05 22.48 1.00
CA LYS A 35 1.99 22.54 2.14
C LYS A 35 2.95 21.35 2.10
N PRO A 36 4.17 21.45 2.63
CA PRO A 36 5.03 20.29 2.78
C PRO A 36 4.36 19.19 3.58
N VAL A 37 4.28 17.99 3.01
CA VAL A 37 3.79 16.78 3.70
C VAL A 37 4.95 15.80 3.78
N VAL A 38 5.28 15.35 4.98
CA VAL A 38 6.37 14.42 5.23
C VAL A 38 5.81 13.15 5.87
N THR A 39 6.19 12.00 5.35
CA THR A 39 5.90 10.71 5.99
C THR A 39 7.09 10.25 6.81
N LEU A 40 6.83 9.85 8.06
CA LEU A 40 7.77 9.16 8.93
C LEU A 40 7.26 7.75 9.17
N ALA A 41 7.95 6.77 8.62
CA ALA A 41 7.70 5.35 8.89
C ALA A 41 8.45 4.93 10.16
N SER A 42 7.72 4.43 11.16
CA SER A 42 8.26 3.90 12.41
C SER A 42 7.70 2.51 12.66
N GLY A 43 8.53 1.46 12.56
CA GLY A 43 8.05 0.08 12.58
C GLY A 43 7.74 -0.42 11.18
N ALA A 44 6.55 -0.15 10.64
CA ALA A 44 6.19 -0.57 9.28
C ALA A 44 5.49 0.54 8.48
N MET A 45 5.77 0.61 7.19
CA MET A 45 4.98 1.31 6.18
C MET A 45 4.93 0.42 4.94
N ALA A 46 3.99 -0.51 4.91
CA ALA A 46 3.93 -1.55 3.89
C ALA A 46 2.58 -1.58 3.17
N SER A 47 2.54 -2.11 1.94
CA SER A 47 1.31 -2.31 1.15
C SER A 47 0.49 -1.02 1.03
N ALA A 48 -0.80 -1.01 1.40
CA ALA A 48 -1.67 0.17 1.37
C ALA A 48 -1.07 1.38 2.13
N ALA A 49 -0.36 1.14 3.25
CA ALA A 49 0.31 2.20 3.98
C ALA A 49 1.48 2.82 3.19
N TYR A 50 2.20 2.00 2.39
CA TYR A 50 3.21 2.51 1.47
C TYR A 50 2.59 3.31 0.32
N TRP A 51 1.48 2.85 -0.23
CA TRP A 51 0.73 3.60 -1.26
C TRP A 51 0.41 5.01 -0.79
N ILE A 52 -0.17 5.13 0.41
CA ILE A 52 -0.54 6.41 1.02
C ILE A 52 0.70 7.23 1.37
N GLY A 53 1.66 6.63 2.08
CA GLY A 53 2.86 7.33 2.57
C GLY A 53 3.79 7.79 1.43
N SER A 54 3.83 7.07 0.31
CA SER A 54 4.60 7.44 -0.88
C SER A 54 4.09 8.72 -1.55
N ALA A 55 2.82 9.10 -1.30
CA ALA A 55 2.19 10.28 -1.87
C ALA A 55 2.66 11.59 -1.25
N ALA A 56 3.36 11.55 -0.12
CA ALA A 56 3.93 12.73 0.54
C ALA A 56 5.07 13.35 -0.28
N THR A 57 5.47 14.58 0.08
CA THR A 57 6.61 15.29 -0.52
C THR A 57 7.92 14.54 -0.28
N ALA A 58 8.08 13.99 0.93
CA ALA A 58 9.22 13.16 1.31
C ALA A 58 8.78 12.06 2.27
N ALA A 59 9.50 10.93 2.26
CA ALA A 59 9.28 9.84 3.19
C ALA A 59 10.60 9.48 3.88
N TYR A 60 10.55 9.34 5.19
CA TYR A 60 11.68 8.99 6.05
C TYR A 60 11.37 7.68 6.79
N ILE A 61 12.42 6.96 7.14
CA ILE A 61 12.33 5.81 8.04
C ILE A 61 13.00 6.15 9.36
N ALA A 62 12.37 5.74 10.47
CA ALA A 62 12.82 6.13 11.82
C ALA A 62 14.15 5.48 12.21
N ASP A 63 14.35 4.21 11.81
CA ASP A 63 15.52 3.45 12.21
C ASP A 63 15.87 2.33 11.21
N SER A 64 16.93 1.57 11.51
CA SER A 64 17.44 0.48 10.66
C SER A 64 16.56 -0.79 10.66
N THR A 65 15.55 -0.86 11.51
CA THR A 65 14.61 -1.99 11.61
C THR A 65 13.27 -1.70 10.94
N THR A 66 13.00 -0.44 10.60
CA THR A 66 11.78 -0.01 9.91
C THR A 66 11.62 -0.73 8.57
N GLN A 67 10.45 -1.29 8.36
CA GLN A 67 10.09 -2.04 7.16
C GLN A 67 9.24 -1.20 6.23
N VAL A 68 9.56 -1.17 4.94
CA VAL A 68 8.78 -0.43 3.93
C VAL A 68 8.68 -1.21 2.62
N GLY A 69 7.67 -0.89 1.80
CA GLY A 69 7.47 -1.54 0.51
C GLY A 69 6.24 -2.44 0.49
N SER A 70 6.40 -3.74 0.23
CA SER A 70 5.27 -4.66 0.01
C SER A 70 4.31 -4.14 -1.07
N ILE A 71 4.88 -3.66 -2.20
CA ILE A 71 4.10 -3.21 -3.34
C ILE A 71 3.60 -4.46 -4.05
N GLY A 72 2.36 -4.80 -3.76
CA GLY A 72 1.70 -6.00 -4.25
C GLY A 72 0.26 -6.04 -3.77
N VAL A 73 -0.54 -6.92 -4.38
CA VAL A 73 -1.95 -7.14 -4.05
C VAL A 73 -2.18 -8.62 -3.88
N VAL A 74 -2.95 -8.99 -2.89
CA VAL A 74 -3.33 -10.37 -2.62
C VAL A 74 -4.84 -10.47 -2.42
N ALA A 75 -5.45 -11.49 -3.00
CA ALA A 75 -6.80 -11.93 -2.68
C ALA A 75 -6.75 -13.39 -2.23
N THR A 76 -7.54 -13.73 -1.24
CA THR A 76 -7.61 -15.10 -0.71
C THR A 76 -9.02 -15.64 -0.87
N HIS A 77 -9.12 -16.84 -1.44
CA HIS A 77 -10.33 -17.63 -1.42
C HIS A 77 -10.20 -18.72 -0.36
N THR A 78 -11.22 -18.87 0.48
CA THR A 78 -11.29 -19.95 1.48
C THR A 78 -12.51 -20.81 1.17
N ASP A 79 -12.30 -22.11 0.93
CA ASP A 79 -13.37 -23.08 0.79
C ASP A 79 -13.71 -23.67 2.17
N VAL A 80 -14.93 -23.44 2.62
CA VAL A 80 -15.44 -23.94 3.92
C VAL A 80 -16.39 -25.14 3.77
N SER A 81 -16.65 -25.60 2.55
CA SER A 81 -17.64 -26.61 2.26
C SER A 81 -17.41 -27.94 3.00
N ALA A 82 -16.16 -28.40 3.08
CA ALA A 82 -15.83 -29.63 3.82
C ALA A 82 -16.01 -29.44 5.35
N ALA A 83 -15.69 -28.28 5.89
CA ALA A 83 -15.89 -27.98 7.30
C ALA A 83 -17.38 -27.90 7.66
N GLU A 84 -18.22 -27.34 6.79
CA GLU A 84 -19.67 -27.34 6.95
C GLU A 84 -20.26 -28.76 6.87
N ALA A 85 -19.85 -29.53 5.89
CA ALA A 85 -20.31 -30.92 5.74
C ALA A 85 -19.97 -31.78 6.97
N ALA A 86 -18.79 -31.60 7.57
CA ALA A 86 -18.40 -32.28 8.81
C ALA A 86 -19.30 -31.92 10.01
N LYS A 87 -19.95 -30.74 9.97
CA LYS A 87 -20.93 -30.30 10.98
C LYS A 87 -22.38 -30.62 10.60
N GLY A 88 -22.60 -31.36 9.51
CA GLY A 88 -23.94 -31.67 9.01
C GLY A 88 -24.67 -30.46 8.39
N ILE A 89 -23.95 -29.41 8.03
CA ILE A 89 -24.50 -28.21 7.40
C ILE A 89 -24.38 -28.35 5.87
N LYS A 90 -25.47 -28.05 5.17
CA LYS A 90 -25.49 -28.00 3.70
C LYS A 90 -26.00 -26.63 3.26
N THR A 91 -25.09 -25.80 2.77
CA THR A 91 -25.43 -24.50 2.22
C THR A 91 -25.83 -24.64 0.75
N THR A 92 -26.96 -24.03 0.39
CA THR A 92 -27.43 -23.94 -1.01
C THR A 92 -27.56 -22.47 -1.39
N GLU A 93 -26.85 -22.04 -2.42
CA GLU A 93 -26.89 -20.67 -2.91
C GLU A 93 -27.88 -20.57 -4.09
N ILE A 94 -28.81 -19.62 -4.00
CA ILE A 94 -29.76 -19.30 -5.09
C ILE A 94 -29.36 -17.93 -5.61
N VAL A 95 -28.90 -17.85 -6.86
CA VAL A 95 -28.26 -16.65 -7.39
C VAL A 95 -28.83 -16.24 -8.74
N ALA A 96 -28.76 -14.95 -9.03
CA ALA A 96 -28.99 -14.38 -10.35
C ALA A 96 -27.74 -13.64 -10.80
N GLY A 97 -27.37 -13.82 -12.08
CA GLY A 97 -26.14 -13.29 -12.66
C GLY A 97 -25.01 -14.32 -12.71
N LYS A 98 -24.48 -14.53 -13.92
CA LYS A 98 -23.49 -15.58 -14.24
C LYS A 98 -22.27 -15.61 -13.29
N PHE A 99 -21.79 -14.45 -12.89
CA PHE A 99 -20.57 -14.32 -12.08
C PHE A 99 -20.84 -13.92 -10.62
N LYS A 100 -22.11 -13.90 -10.18
CA LYS A 100 -22.46 -13.38 -8.84
C LYS A 100 -21.79 -14.15 -7.70
N ARG A 101 -21.53 -15.45 -7.87
CA ARG A 101 -20.93 -16.34 -6.86
C ARG A 101 -19.82 -17.19 -7.45
N VAL A 102 -19.11 -16.66 -8.46
CA VAL A 102 -18.04 -17.37 -9.17
C VAL A 102 -16.88 -17.78 -8.25
N ALA A 103 -16.71 -17.09 -7.12
CA ALA A 103 -15.74 -17.38 -6.07
C ALA A 103 -16.45 -17.57 -4.72
N SER A 104 -17.49 -18.42 -4.69
CA SER A 104 -18.20 -18.75 -3.46
C SER A 104 -17.29 -19.53 -2.50
N GLN A 105 -17.36 -19.21 -1.21
CA GLN A 105 -16.66 -19.96 -0.16
C GLN A 105 -17.26 -21.33 0.15
N TYR A 106 -18.45 -21.64 -0.40
CA TYR A 106 -19.16 -22.89 -0.15
C TYR A 106 -18.86 -23.98 -1.17
N GLY A 107 -17.74 -23.85 -1.86
CA GLY A 107 -17.23 -24.83 -2.81
C GLY A 107 -15.82 -24.51 -3.29
N PRO A 108 -15.21 -25.46 -4.01
CA PRO A 108 -13.88 -25.26 -4.59
C PRO A 108 -13.86 -24.06 -5.54
N LEU A 109 -12.74 -23.33 -5.53
CA LEU A 109 -12.55 -22.24 -6.47
C LEU A 109 -12.46 -22.77 -7.89
N THR A 110 -13.41 -22.37 -8.72
CA THR A 110 -13.41 -22.74 -10.14
C THR A 110 -12.37 -21.95 -10.92
N GLU A 111 -11.98 -22.43 -12.11
CA GLU A 111 -11.04 -21.69 -12.97
C GLU A 111 -11.60 -20.32 -13.37
N ALA A 112 -12.89 -20.21 -13.67
CA ALA A 112 -13.55 -18.94 -13.94
C ALA A 112 -13.51 -18.00 -12.72
N GLY A 113 -13.67 -18.54 -11.50
CA GLY A 113 -13.55 -17.79 -10.27
C GLY A 113 -12.15 -17.27 -10.03
N ARG A 114 -11.17 -18.13 -10.23
CA ARG A 114 -9.75 -17.81 -10.15
C ARG A 114 -9.37 -16.69 -11.13
N GLN A 115 -9.77 -16.83 -12.38
CA GLN A 115 -9.50 -15.82 -13.41
C GLN A 115 -10.15 -14.48 -13.06
N THR A 116 -11.40 -14.49 -12.61
CA THR A 116 -12.09 -13.24 -12.20
C THR A 116 -11.38 -12.53 -11.04
N ILE A 117 -10.93 -13.29 -10.04
CA ILE A 117 -10.15 -12.72 -8.92
C ILE A 117 -8.80 -12.21 -9.42
N GLN A 118 -8.11 -12.97 -10.28
CA GLN A 118 -6.81 -12.58 -10.80
C GLN A 118 -6.87 -11.27 -11.58
N GLU A 119 -7.87 -11.11 -12.45
CA GLU A 119 -8.08 -9.86 -13.20
C GLU A 119 -8.27 -8.65 -12.27
N GLN A 120 -8.99 -8.81 -11.16
CA GLN A 120 -9.15 -7.75 -10.15
C GLN A 120 -7.86 -7.44 -9.42
N VAL A 121 -7.08 -8.47 -9.06
CA VAL A 121 -5.77 -8.33 -8.40
C VAL A 121 -4.80 -7.61 -9.33
N ASP A 122 -4.72 -8.03 -10.59
CA ASP A 122 -3.81 -7.45 -11.59
C ASP A 122 -4.15 -5.98 -11.88
N TYR A 123 -5.44 -5.68 -12.02
CA TYR A 123 -5.91 -4.30 -12.19
C TYR A 123 -5.55 -3.42 -10.99
N THR A 124 -5.83 -3.89 -9.78
CA THR A 124 -5.49 -3.16 -8.56
C THR A 124 -3.98 -2.97 -8.41
N TYR A 125 -3.21 -4.00 -8.76
CA TYR A 125 -1.76 -3.94 -8.74
C TYR A 125 -1.21 -2.91 -9.73
N SER A 126 -1.76 -2.83 -10.94
CA SER A 126 -1.36 -1.80 -11.91
C SER A 126 -1.60 -0.39 -11.38
N LEU A 127 -2.75 -0.14 -10.74
CA LEU A 127 -3.05 1.15 -10.11
C LEU A 127 -2.06 1.50 -8.99
N PHE A 128 -1.65 0.50 -8.20
CA PHE A 128 -0.66 0.71 -7.14
C PHE A 128 0.71 1.08 -7.72
N VAL A 129 1.18 0.34 -8.73
CA VAL A 129 2.46 0.60 -9.42
C VAL A 129 2.47 2.00 -10.05
N GLU A 130 1.42 2.35 -10.78
CA GLU A 130 1.27 3.68 -11.40
C GLU A 130 1.28 4.82 -10.38
N ALA A 131 0.57 4.63 -9.26
CA ALA A 131 0.53 5.60 -8.18
C ALA A 131 1.91 5.79 -7.56
N VAL A 132 2.64 4.70 -7.27
CA VAL A 132 4.00 4.78 -6.73
C VAL A 132 4.94 5.45 -7.74
N ALA A 133 4.87 5.09 -9.01
CA ALA A 133 5.67 5.71 -10.07
C ALA A 133 5.45 7.23 -10.12
N ALA A 134 4.18 7.66 -10.15
CA ALA A 134 3.81 9.07 -10.16
C ALA A 134 4.22 9.81 -8.87
N ASN A 135 4.06 9.16 -7.71
CA ASN A 135 4.42 9.73 -6.41
C ASN A 135 5.93 9.90 -6.26
N ARG A 136 6.71 8.97 -6.81
CA ARG A 136 8.18 8.90 -6.69
C ARG A 136 8.89 9.57 -7.85
N GLY A 137 8.19 9.98 -8.90
CA GLY A 137 8.78 10.60 -10.10
C GLY A 137 9.69 9.65 -10.88
N VAL A 138 9.34 8.37 -10.93
CA VAL A 138 10.04 7.31 -11.68
C VAL A 138 9.09 6.66 -12.67
N SER A 139 9.61 5.83 -13.58
CA SER A 139 8.77 5.05 -14.49
C SER A 139 8.08 3.87 -13.80
N ALA A 140 6.96 3.41 -14.36
CA ALA A 140 6.31 2.18 -13.89
C ALA A 140 7.26 0.97 -14.01
N ASP A 141 8.08 0.93 -15.06
CA ASP A 141 9.06 -0.14 -15.28
C ASP A 141 10.16 -0.15 -14.21
N ASP A 142 10.59 1.02 -13.71
CA ASP A 142 11.50 1.11 -12.57
C ASP A 142 10.85 0.55 -11.29
N VAL A 143 9.56 0.87 -11.07
CA VAL A 143 8.82 0.34 -9.93
C VAL A 143 8.71 -1.18 -10.02
N LEU A 144 8.28 -1.70 -11.18
CA LEU A 144 8.12 -3.14 -11.42
C LEU A 144 9.43 -3.91 -11.26
N SER A 145 10.52 -3.41 -11.84
CA SER A 145 11.79 -4.14 -11.86
C SER A 145 12.55 -4.11 -10.54
N ARG A 146 12.31 -3.10 -9.69
CA ARG A 146 13.13 -2.87 -8.49
C ARG A 146 12.42 -3.06 -7.18
N MET A 147 11.11 -2.79 -7.10
CA MET A 147 10.45 -2.64 -5.81
C MET A 147 9.04 -3.26 -5.72
N ALA A 148 8.44 -3.69 -6.83
CA ALA A 148 7.03 -4.11 -6.87
C ALA A 148 6.85 -5.63 -6.99
N ASP A 149 7.63 -6.41 -6.27
CA ASP A 149 7.51 -7.87 -6.21
C ASP A 149 6.85 -8.38 -4.92
N GLY A 150 6.23 -7.48 -4.17
CA GLY A 150 5.51 -7.80 -2.94
C GLY A 150 6.37 -7.91 -1.69
N ARG A 151 7.71 -7.86 -1.79
CA ARG A 151 8.58 -7.93 -0.61
C ARG A 151 8.67 -6.60 0.14
N THR A 152 9.01 -6.68 1.42
CA THR A 152 9.43 -5.53 2.23
C THR A 152 10.94 -5.37 2.21
N PHE A 153 11.39 -4.13 2.39
CA PHE A 153 12.79 -3.76 2.52
C PHE A 153 13.00 -3.15 3.91
N ILE A 154 14.13 -3.44 4.54
CA ILE A 154 14.40 -3.03 5.92
C ILE A 154 15.55 -2.00 5.95
N GLY A 155 15.34 -0.92 6.68
CA GLY A 155 16.38 0.06 6.97
C GLY A 155 17.14 0.54 5.73
N ARG A 156 18.46 0.33 5.71
CA ARG A 156 19.32 0.75 4.59
C ARG A 156 19.03 0.05 3.26
N GLN A 157 18.44 -1.14 3.27
CA GLN A 157 18.02 -1.80 2.04
C GLN A 157 16.89 -1.01 1.38
N ALA A 158 15.95 -0.55 2.19
CA ALA A 158 14.84 0.27 1.73
C ALA A 158 15.33 1.55 1.04
N THR A 159 16.26 2.26 1.63
CA THR A 159 16.79 3.50 1.03
C THR A 159 17.53 3.26 -0.27
N LYS A 160 18.24 2.16 -0.44
CA LYS A 160 18.92 1.81 -1.69
C LYS A 160 17.96 1.40 -2.80
N THR A 161 16.93 0.64 -2.46
CA THR A 161 16.01 0.05 -3.43
C THR A 161 14.91 1.03 -3.82
N LEU A 162 14.37 1.76 -2.83
CA LEU A 162 13.24 2.65 -3.00
C LEU A 162 13.63 4.11 -3.31
N SER A 163 14.96 4.43 -3.42
CA SER A 163 15.46 5.75 -3.86
C SER A 163 15.18 5.96 -5.37
N PRO A 164 14.94 7.22 -5.84
CA PRO A 164 15.59 8.45 -5.40
C PRO A 164 14.88 9.27 -4.32
N LEU A 165 13.72 8.85 -3.85
CA LEU A 165 12.94 9.62 -2.88
C LEU A 165 12.75 8.96 -1.51
N ALA A 166 13.25 7.75 -1.27
CA ALA A 166 13.41 7.24 0.08
C ALA A 166 14.72 7.81 0.60
N ALA A 167 14.69 9.09 0.82
CA ALA A 167 15.84 9.80 1.31
C ALA A 167 16.13 9.41 2.76
N THR A 168 17.36 9.50 3.06
CA THR A 168 17.99 9.88 4.30
C THR A 168 17.51 9.11 5.52
N LEU A 169 18.06 7.91 5.62
CA LEU A 169 18.38 7.36 6.93
C LEU A 169 19.21 8.39 7.69
N TYR A 170 18.79 8.76 8.89
CA TYR A 170 19.67 9.40 9.86
C TYR A 170 20.37 10.73 9.47
N ALA A 171 19.76 11.65 8.82
CA ALA A 171 19.98 13.01 9.21
C ALA A 171 18.99 13.24 10.35
N SER A 172 19.43 13.63 11.53
CA SER A 172 18.56 13.75 12.68
C SER A 172 17.19 14.30 12.26
N LEU A 173 16.11 13.58 12.59
CA LEU A 173 14.72 13.99 12.35
C LEU A 173 14.53 15.47 12.74
N ILE A 174 15.22 15.89 13.77
CA ILE A 174 15.37 17.25 14.28
C ILE A 174 16.02 18.16 13.23
N GLY A 175 17.07 17.74 12.51
CA GLY A 175 17.73 18.57 11.50
C GLY A 175 16.95 18.70 10.19
N ALA A 176 16.11 17.75 9.83
CA ALA A 176 15.26 17.83 8.63
C ALA A 176 13.94 18.59 8.90
N LEU A 177 13.43 18.55 10.13
CA LEU A 177 12.22 19.28 10.54
C LEU A 177 12.53 20.71 11.01
N LEU A 178 13.75 20.98 11.51
CA LEU A 178 14.13 22.31 11.99
C LEU A 178 14.07 23.43 10.95
N PRO A 179 14.40 23.27 9.66
CA PRO A 179 14.18 24.32 8.68
C PRO A 179 12.70 24.62 8.48
N ALA A 180 11.86 23.58 8.38
CA ALA A 180 10.42 23.74 8.21
C ALA A 180 9.72 24.33 9.44
N VAL A 181 10.35 24.25 10.62
CA VAL A 181 9.85 24.82 11.90
C VAL A 181 10.50 26.18 12.21
N ARG A 182 11.69 26.47 11.65
CA ARG A 182 12.41 27.77 11.90
C ARG A 182 11.93 28.90 11.02
N ASP A 183 11.42 28.59 9.82
CA ASP A 183 10.90 29.58 8.87
C ASP A 183 9.40 29.81 9.06
N ALA A 184 8.81 29.31 10.14
CA ALA A 184 7.44 29.49 10.62
C ALA A 184 7.42 30.42 11.83
#